data_74acf2661291bf7efb2be2ebaa9fab14
#
_entry.id   74acf2661291bf7efb2be2ebaa9fab14
#
_cell.length_a   1.000
_cell.length_b   1.000
_cell.length_c   1.000
_cell.angle_alpha   90.00
_cell.angle_beta   90.00
_cell.angle_gamma   90.00
#
_symmetry.space_group_name_H-M   'P 1'
#
loop_
_entity.id
_entity.type
_entity.pdbx_description
1 polymer ?
#
loop_
_entity_poly.entity_id
_entity_poly.type
_entity_poly.pdbx_seq_one_letter_code
_entity_poly.pdbx_strand_id
1 'polypeptide(L)'
;INYAALNKEDGSRDRFVSRFDSGLLLEFDFDAYHLRLIANLIGYDFPEKSVHDHLGKMYFDSDRLTKDEYEESKRISFRVLYGGIPKEFENIDYFKSVKNYIFELWDIYNGKGYIETPIFKRRFYKINYEEMNPQKLFNYLIQAYETEKNIEVILSIQELLKDKKTKMILYTYDSLLFDISPADGKNIVGEIHKLMDMPTKAKYGKNYGDMKPLKL
;
A
#
# COMPACT_ATOMS: atom_id res chain seq x y z
N ILE A 1 -3.63 21.23 -7.68
CA ILE A 1 -4.39 20.08 -8.23
C ILE A 1 -4.08 18.89 -7.32
N ASN A 2 -5.13 18.24 -6.81
CA ASN A 2 -4.98 16.98 -6.07
C ASN A 2 -4.95 15.82 -7.06
N TYR A 3 -3.77 15.37 -7.45
CA TYR A 3 -3.60 14.28 -8.41
C TYR A 3 -4.10 12.92 -7.90
N ALA A 4 -4.14 12.71 -6.58
CA ALA A 4 -4.70 11.50 -5.98
C ALA A 4 -6.23 11.40 -6.15
N ALA A 5 -6.90 12.55 -6.34
CA ALA A 5 -8.34 12.65 -6.53
C ALA A 5 -8.76 12.77 -8.01
N LEU A 6 -7.86 12.51 -8.96
CA LEU A 6 -8.22 12.51 -10.38
C LEU A 6 -9.26 11.42 -10.66
N ASN A 7 -10.41 11.84 -11.17
CA ASN A 7 -11.50 10.93 -11.49
C ASN A 7 -11.07 9.99 -12.64
N LYS A 8 -11.48 8.73 -12.52
CA LYS A 8 -11.20 7.70 -13.54
C LYS A 8 -12.19 7.75 -14.71
N GLU A 9 -13.38 8.36 -14.50
CA GLU A 9 -14.51 8.26 -15.41
C GLU A 9 -14.75 9.55 -16.24
N ASP A 10 -14.16 10.68 -15.86
CA ASP A 10 -14.40 11.99 -16.51
C ASP A 10 -13.38 12.34 -17.62
N GLY A 11 -12.50 11.39 -17.97
CA GLY A 11 -11.47 11.58 -19.00
C GLY A 11 -10.30 12.48 -18.57
N SER A 12 -10.26 12.94 -17.30
CA SER A 12 -9.16 13.79 -16.83
C SER A 12 -7.82 13.04 -16.84
N ARG A 13 -7.83 11.72 -16.61
CA ARG A 13 -6.64 10.87 -16.67
C ARG A 13 -6.12 10.64 -18.09
N ASP A 14 -6.97 10.72 -19.12
CA ASP A 14 -6.59 10.52 -20.52
C ASP A 14 -5.62 11.58 -21.03
N ARG A 15 -5.60 12.75 -20.39
CA ARG A 15 -4.70 13.86 -20.72
C ARG A 15 -3.26 13.63 -20.26
N PHE A 16 -3.02 12.68 -19.36
CA PHE A 16 -1.67 12.31 -18.94
C PHE A 16 -1.12 11.28 -19.89
N VAL A 17 -0.20 11.68 -20.72
CA VAL A 17 0.46 10.85 -21.75
C VAL A 17 1.96 10.85 -21.54
N SER A 18 2.66 9.85 -22.10
CA SER A 18 4.11 9.87 -22.14
C SER A 18 4.61 11.08 -22.93
N ARG A 19 5.68 11.73 -22.46
CA ARG A 19 6.39 12.81 -23.20
C ARG A 19 7.25 12.29 -24.35
N PHE A 20 7.39 10.96 -24.49
CA PHE A 20 8.16 10.32 -25.55
C PHE A 20 7.22 9.79 -26.63
N ASP A 21 7.52 9.99 -27.91
CA ASP A 21 6.67 9.60 -29.07
C ASP A 21 6.24 8.12 -29.03
N SER A 22 7.13 7.22 -28.61
CA SER A 22 6.86 5.79 -28.45
C SER A 22 6.96 5.32 -27.00
N GLY A 23 6.88 6.25 -26.04
CA GLY A 23 6.90 5.95 -24.61
C GLY A 23 5.57 5.41 -24.12
N LEU A 24 5.58 4.93 -22.89
CA LEU A 24 4.41 4.38 -22.20
C LEU A 24 4.38 4.87 -20.76
N LEU A 25 3.19 5.04 -20.24
CA LEU A 25 3.00 5.15 -18.79
C LEU A 25 2.95 3.76 -18.18
N LEU A 26 3.58 3.59 -17.02
CA LEU A 26 3.61 2.37 -16.24
C LEU A 26 3.23 2.69 -14.80
N GLU A 27 2.25 1.99 -14.26
CA GLU A 27 1.84 2.10 -12.85
C GLU A 27 2.16 0.80 -12.13
N PHE A 28 2.79 0.92 -10.97
CA PHE A 28 2.87 -0.14 -9.97
C PHE A 28 1.99 0.22 -8.79
N ASP A 29 1.13 -0.70 -8.38
CA ASP A 29 0.16 -0.56 -7.29
C ASP A 29 0.42 -1.70 -6.29
N PHE A 30 0.73 -1.38 -5.03
CA PHE A 30 1.01 -2.39 -4.01
C PHE A 30 -0.23 -3.22 -3.69
N ASP A 31 -0.09 -4.54 -3.69
CA ASP A 31 -1.20 -5.45 -3.43
C ASP A 31 -1.45 -5.62 -1.93
N ALA A 32 -2.66 -5.25 -1.48
CA ALA A 32 -3.08 -5.32 -0.09
C ALA A 32 -2.09 -4.64 0.89
N TYR A 33 -1.60 -3.45 0.52
CA TYR A 33 -0.43 -2.81 1.11
C TYR A 33 -0.49 -2.69 2.63
N HIS A 34 -1.52 -2.05 3.19
CA HIS A 34 -1.65 -1.89 4.64
C HIS A 34 -1.72 -3.23 5.39
N LEU A 35 -2.42 -4.23 4.84
CA LEU A 35 -2.47 -5.56 5.45
C LEU A 35 -1.08 -6.21 5.53
N ARG A 36 -0.26 -6.05 4.49
CA ARG A 36 1.12 -6.56 4.45
C ARG A 36 2.06 -5.77 5.34
N LEU A 37 1.93 -4.45 5.40
CA LEU A 37 2.70 -3.61 6.31
C LEU A 37 2.44 -3.99 7.78
N ILE A 38 1.17 -4.22 8.12
CA ILE A 38 0.78 -4.68 9.46
C ILE A 38 1.33 -6.08 9.72
N ALA A 39 1.22 -7.00 8.75
CA ALA A 39 1.77 -8.34 8.86
C ALA A 39 3.28 -8.30 9.19
N ASN A 40 4.05 -7.43 8.52
CA ASN A 40 5.45 -7.22 8.83
C ASN A 40 5.69 -6.74 10.27
N LEU A 41 4.84 -5.84 10.79
CA LEU A 41 4.98 -5.33 12.16
C LEU A 41 4.69 -6.39 13.23
N ILE A 42 3.74 -7.27 12.97
CA ILE A 42 3.31 -8.30 13.94
C ILE A 42 3.97 -9.66 13.71
N GLY A 43 4.87 -9.77 12.72
CA GLY A 43 5.54 -11.04 12.38
C GLY A 43 4.57 -12.10 11.83
N TYR A 44 3.53 -11.68 11.09
CA TYR A 44 2.55 -12.60 10.50
C TYR A 44 2.85 -12.84 9.02
N ASP A 45 2.96 -14.10 8.63
CA ASP A 45 3.14 -14.51 7.24
C ASP A 45 1.81 -15.00 6.65
N PHE A 46 1.36 -14.32 5.58
CA PHE A 46 0.18 -14.80 4.84
C PHE A 46 0.53 -16.08 4.06
N PRO A 47 -0.17 -17.20 4.31
CA PRO A 47 0.13 -18.48 3.65
C PRO A 47 -0.23 -18.47 2.16
N GLU A 48 -1.11 -17.57 1.74
CA GLU A 48 -1.57 -17.45 0.36
C GLU A 48 -1.01 -16.19 -0.31
N LYS A 49 -0.81 -16.26 -1.62
CA LYS A 49 -0.33 -15.13 -2.42
C LYS A 49 -1.29 -13.94 -2.37
N SER A 50 -2.61 -14.19 -2.38
CA SER A 50 -3.63 -13.16 -2.25
C SER A 50 -4.09 -13.01 -0.81
N VAL A 51 -3.78 -11.89 -0.18
CA VAL A 51 -4.19 -11.55 1.19
C VAL A 51 -5.72 -11.51 1.32
N HIS A 52 -6.39 -10.89 0.35
CA HIS A 52 -7.86 -10.77 0.37
C HIS A 52 -8.57 -12.10 0.15
N ASP A 53 -7.98 -13.02 -0.62
CA ASP A 53 -8.51 -14.36 -0.77
C ASP A 53 -8.37 -15.15 0.53
N HIS A 54 -7.19 -15.09 1.16
CA HIS A 54 -6.92 -15.73 2.43
C HIS A 54 -7.89 -15.24 3.54
N LEU A 55 -7.98 -13.94 3.76
CA LEU A 55 -8.87 -13.38 4.78
C LEU A 55 -10.35 -13.59 4.43
N GLY A 56 -10.72 -13.47 3.16
CA GLY A 56 -12.09 -13.68 2.70
C GLY A 56 -12.59 -15.09 2.94
N LYS A 57 -11.75 -16.11 2.77
CA LYS A 57 -12.10 -17.50 3.11
C LYS A 57 -12.47 -17.64 4.59
N MET A 58 -11.79 -16.91 5.46
CA MET A 58 -12.10 -16.89 6.90
C MET A 58 -13.38 -16.10 7.21
N TYR A 59 -13.64 -14.99 6.49
CA TYR A 59 -14.86 -14.19 6.69
C TYR A 59 -16.13 -14.92 6.30
N PHE A 60 -16.07 -15.72 5.23
CA PHE A 60 -17.22 -16.40 4.66
C PHE A 60 -17.26 -17.90 4.98
N ASP A 61 -16.32 -18.41 5.79
CA ASP A 61 -16.17 -19.84 6.10
C ASP A 61 -16.24 -20.72 4.83
N SER A 62 -15.43 -20.36 3.83
CA SER A 62 -15.48 -20.95 2.49
C SER A 62 -14.06 -21.17 1.93
N ASP A 63 -13.82 -22.35 1.36
CA ASP A 63 -12.54 -22.66 0.72
C ASP A 63 -12.35 -21.92 -0.64
N ARG A 64 -13.44 -21.42 -1.23
CA ARG A 64 -13.41 -20.74 -2.51
C ARG A 64 -14.37 -19.57 -2.53
N LEU A 65 -13.83 -18.38 -2.81
CA LEU A 65 -14.64 -17.17 -2.92
C LEU A 65 -15.23 -17.00 -4.32
N THR A 66 -16.46 -16.52 -4.38
CA THR A 66 -17.03 -15.90 -5.56
C THR A 66 -16.36 -14.53 -5.79
N LYS A 67 -16.58 -13.95 -6.96
CA LYS A 67 -16.07 -12.62 -7.27
C LYS A 67 -16.63 -11.55 -6.30
N ASP A 68 -17.90 -11.65 -5.94
CA ASP A 68 -18.57 -10.70 -5.06
C ASP A 68 -18.06 -10.84 -3.62
N GLU A 69 -17.85 -12.04 -3.11
CA GLU A 69 -17.23 -12.30 -1.81
C GLU A 69 -15.79 -11.81 -1.77
N TYR A 70 -15.03 -11.94 -2.84
CA TYR A 70 -13.68 -11.39 -2.92
C TYR A 70 -13.67 -9.85 -2.85
N GLU A 71 -14.56 -9.18 -3.57
CA GLU A 71 -14.68 -7.71 -3.49
C GLU A 71 -15.19 -7.26 -2.10
N GLU A 72 -16.12 -8.02 -1.50
CA GLU A 72 -16.58 -7.75 -0.14
C GLU A 72 -15.47 -7.99 0.90
N SER A 73 -14.63 -9.01 0.74
CA SER A 73 -13.49 -9.26 1.63
C SER A 73 -12.55 -8.06 1.73
N LYS A 74 -12.34 -7.33 0.63
CA LYS A 74 -11.58 -6.08 0.62
C LYS A 74 -12.25 -5.02 1.51
N ARG A 75 -13.56 -4.82 1.34
CA ARG A 75 -14.34 -3.84 2.13
C ARG A 75 -14.34 -4.18 3.62
N ILE A 76 -14.49 -5.46 3.96
CA ILE A 76 -14.43 -5.94 5.34
C ILE A 76 -13.04 -5.65 5.92
N SER A 77 -11.96 -6.04 5.21
CA SER A 77 -10.60 -5.83 5.67
C SER A 77 -10.30 -4.35 5.96
N PHE A 78 -10.68 -3.44 5.07
CA PHE A 78 -10.51 -2.00 5.28
C PHE A 78 -11.32 -1.49 6.48
N ARG A 79 -12.59 -1.89 6.59
CA ARG A 79 -13.45 -1.52 7.71
C ARG A 79 -12.88 -1.97 9.05
N VAL A 80 -12.38 -3.21 9.12
CA VAL A 80 -11.77 -3.78 10.32
C VAL A 80 -10.48 -3.07 10.70
N LEU A 81 -9.63 -2.77 9.72
CA LEU A 81 -8.36 -2.09 9.99
C LEU A 81 -8.55 -0.70 10.59
N TYR A 82 -9.46 0.09 10.05
CA TYR A 82 -9.61 1.49 10.42
C TYR A 82 -10.71 1.74 11.46
N GLY A 83 -11.72 0.90 11.50
CA GLY A 83 -12.86 1.02 12.39
C GLY A 83 -12.74 0.23 13.70
N GLY A 84 -11.72 -0.64 13.80
CA GLY A 84 -11.53 -1.57 14.91
C GLY A 84 -12.01 -2.98 14.60
N ILE A 85 -11.49 -3.96 15.32
CA ILE A 85 -11.72 -5.39 15.09
C ILE A 85 -13.02 -5.82 15.76
N PRO A 86 -14.07 -6.22 15.00
CA PRO A 86 -15.31 -6.76 15.57
C PRO A 86 -15.07 -8.09 16.25
N LYS A 87 -15.91 -8.43 17.25
CA LYS A 87 -15.81 -9.67 18.02
C LYS A 87 -15.81 -10.94 17.15
N GLU A 88 -16.58 -10.92 16.06
CA GLU A 88 -16.67 -12.02 15.10
C GLU A 88 -15.36 -12.36 14.40
N PHE A 89 -14.43 -11.40 14.29
CA PHE A 89 -13.14 -11.59 13.64
C PHE A 89 -11.96 -11.70 14.61
N GLU A 90 -12.20 -11.57 15.93
CA GLU A 90 -11.14 -11.65 16.93
C GLU A 90 -10.46 -13.03 16.99
N ASN A 91 -11.10 -14.09 16.49
CA ASN A 91 -10.57 -15.45 16.45
C ASN A 91 -9.69 -15.74 15.21
N ILE A 92 -9.66 -14.83 14.24
CA ILE A 92 -8.77 -14.94 13.09
C ILE A 92 -7.37 -14.57 13.58
N ASP A 93 -6.39 -15.47 13.44
CA ASP A 93 -5.04 -15.33 14.00
C ASP A 93 -4.37 -14.00 13.61
N TYR A 94 -4.55 -13.56 12.38
CA TYR A 94 -4.08 -12.25 11.92
C TYR A 94 -4.66 -11.12 12.77
N PHE A 95 -5.98 -11.04 12.92
CA PHE A 95 -6.63 -9.97 13.69
C PHE A 95 -6.40 -10.06 15.19
N LYS A 96 -6.27 -11.27 15.71
CA LYS A 96 -5.86 -11.49 17.11
C LYS A 96 -4.48 -10.88 17.37
N SER A 97 -3.53 -11.12 16.48
CA SER A 97 -2.18 -10.55 16.57
C SER A 97 -2.19 -9.01 16.41
N VAL A 98 -3.00 -8.50 15.47
CA VAL A 98 -3.19 -7.03 15.31
C VAL A 98 -3.77 -6.41 16.59
N LYS A 99 -4.78 -7.04 17.19
CA LYS A 99 -5.40 -6.56 18.44
C LYS A 99 -4.39 -6.49 19.58
N ASN A 100 -3.60 -7.54 19.76
CA ASN A 100 -2.54 -7.58 20.78
C ASN A 100 -1.53 -6.44 20.54
N TYR A 101 -1.08 -6.26 19.29
CA TYR A 101 -0.14 -5.20 18.94
C TYR A 101 -0.70 -3.80 19.20
N ILE A 102 -1.99 -3.57 18.95
CA ILE A 102 -2.66 -2.29 19.26
C ILE A 102 -2.59 -1.99 20.76
N PHE A 103 -2.84 -2.99 21.61
CA PHE A 103 -2.77 -2.80 23.07
C PHE A 103 -1.33 -2.60 23.56
N GLU A 104 -0.37 -3.39 23.09
CA GLU A 104 1.06 -3.18 23.38
C GLU A 104 1.53 -1.79 23.00
N LEU A 105 1.14 -1.33 21.80
CA LEU A 105 1.44 0.02 21.32
C LEU A 105 0.84 1.10 22.23
N TRP A 106 -0.38 0.89 22.71
CA TRP A 106 -1.06 1.79 23.63
C TRP A 106 -0.41 1.84 25.00
N ASP A 107 0.05 0.70 25.53
CA ASP A 107 0.77 0.61 26.78
C ASP A 107 2.13 1.33 26.71
N ILE A 108 2.86 1.14 25.60
CA ILE A 108 4.11 1.86 25.33
C ILE A 108 3.84 3.38 25.29
N TYR A 109 2.80 3.81 24.58
CA TYR A 109 2.44 5.23 24.45
C TYR A 109 2.11 5.86 25.81
N ASN A 110 1.37 5.13 26.65
CA ASN A 110 1.05 5.61 27.99
C ASN A 110 2.24 5.60 28.95
N GLY A 111 3.10 4.59 28.87
CA GLY A 111 4.26 4.44 29.75
C GLY A 111 5.42 5.37 29.38
N LYS A 112 5.75 5.49 28.08
CA LYS A 112 6.88 6.30 27.61
C LYS A 112 6.49 7.73 27.24
N GLY A 113 5.19 8.02 27.04
CA GLY A 113 4.70 9.30 26.55
C GLY A 113 4.87 9.51 25.03
N TYR A 114 5.34 8.53 24.30
CA TYR A 114 5.44 8.56 22.85
C TYR A 114 5.56 7.14 22.25
N ILE A 115 5.32 7.02 20.94
CA ILE A 115 5.72 5.89 20.11
C ILE A 115 6.64 6.38 18.99
N GLU A 116 7.39 5.44 18.39
CA GLU A 116 8.25 5.70 17.24
C GLU A 116 7.79 4.92 16.01
N THR A 117 7.94 5.55 14.83
CA THR A 117 7.73 4.85 13.56
C THR A 117 8.83 3.81 13.31
N PRO A 118 8.53 2.74 12.54
CA PRO A 118 9.44 1.60 12.39
C PRO A 118 10.77 1.94 11.71
N ILE A 119 10.77 2.81 10.69
CA ILE A 119 11.95 3.07 9.83
C ILE A 119 12.69 4.31 10.29
N PHE A 120 12.08 5.49 10.20
CA PHE A 120 12.76 6.77 10.46
C PHE A 120 12.71 7.21 11.91
N LYS A 121 12.10 6.39 12.81
CA LYS A 121 12.05 6.67 14.26
C LYS A 121 11.39 8.00 14.60
N ARG A 122 10.48 8.48 13.75
CA ARG A 122 9.66 9.65 14.01
C ARG A 122 8.77 9.41 15.22
N ARG A 123 8.69 10.39 16.12
CA ARG A 123 7.97 10.28 17.39
C ARG A 123 6.59 10.92 17.34
N PHE A 124 5.61 10.19 17.84
CA PHE A 124 4.28 10.70 18.15
C PHE A 124 4.17 10.89 19.65
N TYR A 125 4.37 12.13 20.12
CA TYR A 125 4.34 12.46 21.54
C TYR A 125 2.91 12.61 22.06
N LYS A 126 2.61 12.04 23.23
CA LYS A 126 1.29 12.09 23.88
C LYS A 126 0.82 13.53 24.13
N ILE A 127 1.72 14.41 24.48
CA ILE A 127 1.42 15.83 24.74
C ILE A 127 0.86 16.57 23.51
N ASN A 128 1.11 16.06 22.30
CA ASN A 128 0.68 16.73 21.06
C ASN A 128 -0.73 16.31 20.61
N TYR A 129 -1.38 15.37 21.32
CA TYR A 129 -2.67 14.80 20.89
C TYR A 129 -3.62 14.69 22.08
N GLU A 130 -4.66 15.52 22.12
CA GLU A 130 -5.60 15.59 23.25
C GLU A 130 -6.54 14.39 23.34
N GLU A 131 -7.04 13.91 22.23
CA GLU A 131 -8.04 12.82 22.18
C GLU A 131 -7.51 11.58 21.44
N MET A 132 -6.44 10.96 21.97
CA MET A 132 -5.90 9.74 21.42
C MET A 132 -6.59 8.51 22.02
N ASN A 133 -6.80 7.49 21.19
CA ASN A 133 -7.24 6.16 21.62
C ASN A 133 -6.39 5.10 20.91
N PRO A 134 -6.43 3.82 21.35
CA PRO A 134 -5.59 2.76 20.79
C PRO A 134 -5.72 2.62 19.26
N GLN A 135 -6.94 2.63 18.74
CA GLN A 135 -7.19 2.47 17.30
C GLN A 135 -6.68 3.67 16.49
N LYS A 136 -6.90 4.88 16.97
CA LYS A 136 -6.42 6.11 16.32
C LYS A 136 -4.89 6.17 16.29
N LEU A 137 -4.24 5.78 17.39
CA LEU A 137 -2.78 5.70 17.48
C LEU A 137 -2.22 4.70 16.47
N PHE A 138 -2.82 3.52 16.39
CA PHE A 138 -2.46 2.49 15.44
C PHE A 138 -2.64 2.98 13.99
N ASN A 139 -3.75 3.63 13.66
CA ASN A 139 -3.98 4.19 12.33
C ASN A 139 -2.93 5.23 11.94
N TYR A 140 -2.51 6.09 12.88
CA TYR A 140 -1.43 7.06 12.63
C TYR A 140 -0.08 6.36 12.39
N LEU A 141 0.22 5.33 13.18
CA LEU A 141 1.45 4.55 12.98
C LEU A 141 1.49 3.90 11.61
N ILE A 142 0.40 3.24 11.18
CA ILE A 142 0.35 2.55 9.88
C ILE A 142 0.47 3.52 8.71
N GLN A 143 -0.22 4.66 8.74
CA GLN A 143 -0.09 5.69 7.70
C GLN A 143 1.32 6.30 7.63
N ALA A 144 1.95 6.49 8.79
CA ALA A 144 3.34 6.97 8.83
C ALA A 144 4.31 5.90 8.31
N TYR A 145 4.10 4.63 8.67
CA TYR A 145 4.91 3.51 8.21
C TYR A 145 4.79 3.30 6.69
N GLU A 146 3.58 3.40 6.14
CA GLU A 146 3.34 3.44 4.69
C GLU A 146 4.18 4.52 4.01
N THR A 147 4.10 5.74 4.53
CA THR A 147 4.86 6.88 3.99
C THR A 147 6.37 6.64 4.05
N GLU A 148 6.89 6.16 5.17
CA GLU A 148 8.32 5.86 5.34
C GLU A 148 8.78 4.76 4.39
N LYS A 149 7.99 3.70 4.24
CA LYS A 149 8.30 2.59 3.31
C LYS A 149 8.30 3.06 1.87
N ASN A 150 7.33 3.89 1.49
CA ASN A 150 7.31 4.49 0.15
C ASN A 150 8.53 5.38 -0.11
N ILE A 151 8.98 6.16 0.88
CA ILE A 151 10.18 6.98 0.75
C ILE A 151 11.42 6.11 0.49
N GLU A 152 11.61 4.99 1.21
CA GLU A 152 12.73 4.05 0.94
C GLU A 152 12.70 3.54 -0.49
N VAL A 153 11.55 3.07 -0.95
CA VAL A 153 11.36 2.57 -2.32
C VAL A 153 11.63 3.67 -3.35
N ILE A 154 11.06 4.87 -3.14
CA ILE A 154 11.22 6.02 -4.03
C ILE A 154 12.69 6.44 -4.14
N LEU A 155 13.43 6.49 -3.03
CA LEU A 155 14.86 6.85 -3.04
C LEU A 155 15.69 5.83 -3.83
N SER A 156 15.42 4.54 -3.65
CA SER A 156 16.08 3.47 -4.43
C SER A 156 15.78 3.57 -5.93
N ILE A 157 14.52 3.87 -6.27
CA ILE A 157 14.10 4.07 -7.67
C ILE A 157 14.73 5.35 -8.25
N GLN A 158 14.80 6.44 -7.50
CA GLN A 158 15.44 7.68 -7.96
C GLN A 158 16.92 7.47 -8.27
N GLU A 159 17.64 6.69 -7.46
CA GLU A 159 19.04 6.36 -7.74
C GLU A 159 19.16 5.50 -9.00
N LEU A 160 18.30 4.48 -9.19
CA LEU A 160 18.24 3.70 -10.43
C LEU A 160 18.01 4.57 -11.67
N LEU A 161 17.11 5.57 -11.55
CA LEU A 161 16.67 6.42 -12.66
C LEU A 161 17.49 7.70 -12.85
N LYS A 162 18.56 7.90 -12.08
CA LYS A 162 19.36 9.13 -12.09
C LYS A 162 19.82 9.52 -13.49
N ASP A 163 20.45 8.58 -14.20
CA ASP A 163 21.00 8.79 -15.54
C ASP A 163 20.10 8.23 -16.67
N LYS A 164 18.84 7.89 -16.34
CA LYS A 164 17.85 7.38 -17.28
C LYS A 164 16.91 8.50 -17.77
N LYS A 165 16.35 8.31 -18.96
CA LYS A 165 15.29 9.17 -19.49
C LYS A 165 13.93 8.88 -18.84
N THR A 166 13.66 7.64 -18.49
CA THR A 166 12.52 7.21 -17.68
C THR A 166 12.48 7.97 -16.35
N LYS A 167 11.30 8.42 -15.94
CA LYS A 167 11.13 9.12 -14.66
C LYS A 167 9.88 8.63 -13.93
N MET A 168 9.95 8.59 -12.61
CA MET A 168 8.76 8.54 -11.78
C MET A 168 8.09 9.90 -11.83
N ILE A 169 6.80 9.94 -12.14
CA ILE A 169 6.06 11.20 -12.40
C ILE A 169 4.94 11.45 -11.40
N LEU A 170 4.47 10.41 -10.72
CA LEU A 170 3.42 10.55 -9.73
C LEU A 170 3.55 9.48 -8.65
N TYR A 171 3.33 9.87 -7.41
CA TYR A 171 3.15 9.01 -6.26
C TYR A 171 1.77 9.28 -5.65
N THR A 172 0.95 8.25 -5.50
CA THR A 172 -0.39 8.34 -4.92
C THR A 172 -0.61 7.18 -3.95
N TYR A 173 -0.44 7.44 -2.65
CA TYR A 173 -0.65 6.45 -1.57
C TYR A 173 0.11 5.14 -1.80
N ASP A 174 -0.54 4.15 -2.40
CA ASP A 174 -0.07 2.79 -2.65
C ASP A 174 0.37 2.55 -4.10
N SER A 175 0.46 3.61 -4.93
CA SER A 175 0.88 3.46 -6.33
C SER A 175 1.95 4.46 -6.77
N LEU A 176 2.82 4.00 -7.69
CA LEU A 176 3.86 4.78 -8.34
C LEU A 176 3.65 4.75 -9.85
N LEU A 177 3.57 5.92 -10.47
CA LEU A 177 3.42 6.09 -11.92
C LEU A 177 4.72 6.57 -12.56
N PHE A 178 5.10 5.93 -13.64
CA PHE A 178 6.32 6.19 -14.40
C PHE A 178 6.02 6.57 -15.83
N ASP A 179 6.84 7.48 -16.36
CA ASP A 179 6.93 7.78 -17.79
C ASP A 179 8.15 7.03 -18.36
N ILE A 180 7.89 5.94 -19.04
CA ILE A 180 8.90 4.99 -19.53
C ILE A 180 9.43 5.44 -20.89
N SER A 181 10.75 5.68 -20.96
CA SER A 181 11.45 5.97 -22.21
C SER A 181 11.91 4.70 -22.91
N PRO A 182 11.60 4.51 -24.22
CA PRO A 182 12.14 3.39 -24.99
C PRO A 182 13.68 3.37 -25.05
N ALA A 183 14.33 4.52 -24.89
CA ALA A 183 15.78 4.64 -24.93
C ALA A 183 16.49 3.93 -23.76
N ASP A 184 15.78 3.70 -22.64
CA ASP A 184 16.35 2.98 -21.47
C ASP A 184 16.25 1.47 -21.59
N GLY A 185 15.63 0.98 -22.66
CA GLY A 185 15.53 -0.46 -22.95
C GLY A 185 14.40 -1.14 -22.18
N LYS A 186 14.14 -2.41 -22.52
CA LYS A 186 13.02 -3.17 -21.94
C LYS A 186 13.26 -3.60 -20.50
N ASN A 187 14.49 -3.70 -20.07
CA ASN A 187 14.86 -4.20 -18.74
C ASN A 187 14.49 -3.22 -17.61
N ILE A 188 14.36 -1.91 -17.92
CA ILE A 188 14.10 -0.89 -16.91
C ILE A 188 12.83 -1.18 -16.11
N VAL A 189 11.80 -1.75 -16.72
CA VAL A 189 10.55 -2.13 -16.03
C VAL A 189 10.80 -3.19 -14.97
N GLY A 190 11.57 -4.24 -15.31
CA GLY A 190 11.94 -5.30 -14.38
C GLY A 190 12.88 -4.81 -13.28
N GLU A 191 13.78 -3.87 -13.59
CA GLU A 191 14.67 -3.24 -12.60
C GLU A 191 13.89 -2.42 -11.59
N ILE A 192 12.92 -1.61 -12.03
CA ILE A 192 12.00 -0.87 -11.15
C ILE A 192 11.19 -1.85 -10.29
N HIS A 193 10.60 -2.88 -10.90
CA HIS A 193 9.77 -3.86 -10.18
C HIS A 193 10.52 -4.55 -9.04
N LYS A 194 11.80 -4.87 -9.23
CA LYS A 194 12.64 -5.48 -8.18
C LYS A 194 12.83 -4.58 -6.96
N LEU A 195 12.74 -3.26 -7.14
CA LEU A 195 12.88 -2.29 -6.05
C LEU A 195 11.57 -2.05 -5.29
N MET A 196 10.43 -2.56 -5.77
CA MET A 196 9.14 -2.36 -5.10
C MET A 196 9.05 -3.05 -3.73
N ASP A 197 9.90 -4.06 -3.48
CA ASP A 197 10.09 -4.70 -2.17
C ASP A 197 8.84 -5.38 -1.55
N MET A 198 7.70 -5.30 -2.24
CA MET A 198 6.44 -5.97 -1.88
C MET A 198 5.68 -6.37 -3.14
N PRO A 199 4.74 -7.33 -3.04
CA PRO A 199 3.89 -7.70 -4.17
C PRO A 199 3.14 -6.49 -4.74
N THR A 200 3.23 -6.32 -6.06
CA THR A 200 2.56 -5.25 -6.80
C THR A 200 1.76 -5.80 -7.98
N LYS A 201 0.76 -5.05 -8.38
CA LYS A 201 0.08 -5.17 -9.67
C LYS A 201 0.63 -4.09 -10.60
N ALA A 202 0.94 -4.47 -11.83
CA ALA A 202 1.45 -3.55 -12.83
C ALA A 202 0.42 -3.29 -13.92
N LYS A 203 0.34 -2.04 -14.40
CA LYS A 203 -0.46 -1.64 -15.55
C LYS A 203 0.36 -0.72 -16.43
N TYR A 204 0.09 -0.74 -17.73
CA TYR A 204 0.74 0.13 -18.69
C TYR A 204 -0.24 0.66 -19.73
N GLY A 205 0.05 1.80 -20.31
CA GLY A 205 -0.79 2.41 -21.35
C GLY A 205 -0.11 3.59 -22.03
N LYS A 206 -0.69 4.08 -23.12
CA LYS A 206 -0.26 5.32 -23.76
C LYS A 206 -0.69 6.57 -22.99
N ASN A 207 -1.79 6.45 -22.25
CA ASN A 207 -2.29 7.47 -21.34
C ASN A 207 -2.67 6.80 -20.00
N TYR A 208 -2.88 7.61 -18.96
CA TYR A 208 -3.17 7.15 -17.61
C TYR A 208 -4.62 6.64 -17.43
N GLY A 209 -5.54 7.05 -18.31
CA GLY A 209 -6.94 6.63 -18.26
C GLY A 209 -7.19 5.25 -18.87
N ASP A 210 -6.42 4.88 -19.92
CA ASP A 210 -6.53 3.57 -20.60
C ASP A 210 -5.27 2.71 -20.37
N MET A 211 -5.17 2.17 -19.16
CA MET A 211 -4.07 1.29 -18.77
C MET A 211 -4.50 -0.17 -18.72
N LYS A 212 -3.66 -1.05 -19.28
CA LYS A 212 -3.89 -2.50 -19.35
C LYS A 212 -3.00 -3.24 -18.35
N PRO A 213 -3.45 -4.36 -17.76
CA PRO A 213 -2.61 -5.17 -16.90
C PRO A 213 -1.32 -5.63 -17.59
N LEU A 214 -0.21 -5.51 -16.88
CA LEU A 214 1.09 -6.05 -17.25
C LEU A 214 1.42 -7.25 -16.36
N LYS A 215 1.72 -8.39 -16.97
CA LYS A 215 2.26 -9.56 -16.27
C LYS A 215 3.78 -9.46 -16.24
N LEU A 216 4.34 -9.45 -15.05
CA LEU A 216 5.78 -9.41 -14.78
C LEU A 216 6.25 -10.74 -14.24
#